data_ba57b4d69ca26066b594b9ac368c35c9
#
_entry.id   ba57b4d69ca26066b594b9ac368c35c9
#
_cell.length_a   1.000
_cell.length_b   1.000
_cell.length_c   1.000
_cell.angle_alpha   90.00
_cell.angle_beta   90.00
_cell.angle_gamma   90.00
#
_symmetry.space_group_name_H-M   'P 1'
#
loop_
_entity.id
_entity.type
_entity.pdbx_description
1 polymer ?
#
loop_
_entity_poly.entity_id
_entity_poly.type
_entity_poly.pdbx_seq_one_letter_code
_entity_poly.pdbx_strand_id
1 'polypeptide(L)'
;EELVARAAELGLPAIALTDRDGLYGAVEAHLAGLEYGIPVIQGAQITMSDGSLVLLLVMDRSGYTHLCQLISRGRLRNPKGFSSVEWQELMELSPGLIAVLLEGSGQAPLAALRAAFPGRLYGGISRHYHHAEEPREARFRHRLAAEDIPLLATPEVLYHDAGRKPVQDVLTCIRNHTTLDEAGTMLTPNDYFALPAPADAANRYADAPDMLSRTEDIARRCRFTLREIEYRYPSESLPTGYTSSEWLRHLTMEGARKRYRGDIPPDVARQLERELDIIHELDYGGYFLTMWEIVEYCRQNEILCQGRGSAANSSVCYCLGITAVDPVRMDL
;
A
#
# COMPACT_ATOMS: atom_id res chain seq x y z
N GLU A 1 -1.17 13.59 1.37
CA GLU A 1 -2.14 14.44 2.10
C GLU A 1 -2.64 15.57 1.20
N GLU A 2 -1.77 16.46 0.68
CA GLU A 2 -2.11 17.63 -0.13
C GLU A 2 -3.00 17.30 -1.36
N LEU A 3 -2.73 16.19 -2.05
CA LEU A 3 -3.56 15.73 -3.17
C LEU A 3 -4.97 15.35 -2.74
N VAL A 4 -5.12 14.68 -1.60
CA VAL A 4 -6.43 14.27 -1.07
C VAL A 4 -7.22 15.48 -0.59
N ALA A 5 -6.59 16.38 0.15
CA ALA A 5 -7.19 17.66 0.57
C ALA A 5 -7.70 18.45 -0.64
N ARG A 6 -6.85 18.60 -1.67
CA ARG A 6 -7.22 19.32 -2.90
C ARG A 6 -8.36 18.66 -3.66
N ALA A 7 -8.39 17.32 -3.72
CA ALA A 7 -9.48 16.59 -4.34
C ALA A 7 -10.82 16.87 -3.63
N ALA A 8 -10.81 16.89 -2.29
CA ALA A 8 -11.99 17.23 -1.49
C ALA A 8 -12.43 18.70 -1.72
N GLU A 9 -11.51 19.67 -1.73
CA GLU A 9 -11.80 21.08 -2.04
C GLU A 9 -12.43 21.26 -3.43
N LEU A 10 -11.97 20.50 -4.42
CA LEU A 10 -12.50 20.51 -5.78
C LEU A 10 -13.83 19.76 -5.92
N GLY A 11 -14.32 19.11 -4.86
CA GLY A 11 -15.56 18.33 -4.86
C GLY A 11 -15.50 17.06 -5.69
N LEU A 12 -14.30 16.46 -5.83
CA LEU A 12 -14.17 15.18 -6.53
C LEU A 12 -14.82 14.06 -5.72
N PRO A 13 -15.52 13.10 -6.36
CA PRO A 13 -16.19 12.02 -5.65
C PRO A 13 -15.23 10.96 -5.08
N ALA A 14 -14.02 10.87 -5.59
CA ALA A 14 -12.93 10.00 -5.12
C ALA A 14 -11.61 10.43 -5.75
N ILE A 15 -10.50 9.94 -5.19
CA ILE A 15 -9.17 10.06 -5.79
C ILE A 15 -8.47 8.71 -5.77
N ALA A 16 -7.75 8.35 -6.84
CA ALA A 16 -6.89 7.17 -6.89
C ALA A 16 -5.44 7.58 -6.67
N LEU A 17 -4.75 6.90 -5.74
CA LEU A 17 -3.32 7.05 -5.56
C LEU A 17 -2.60 5.87 -6.24
N THR A 18 -1.68 6.18 -7.15
CA THR A 18 -1.10 5.19 -8.07
C THR A 18 0.40 5.41 -8.26
N ASP A 19 1.13 5.33 -7.16
CA ASP A 19 2.60 5.41 -7.16
C ASP A 19 3.23 4.34 -8.06
N ARG A 20 4.40 4.65 -8.61
CA ARG A 20 5.09 3.71 -9.50
C ARG A 20 5.75 2.59 -8.71
N ASP A 21 5.38 1.35 -9.05
CA ASP A 21 5.91 0.10 -8.49
C ASP A 21 5.89 0.05 -6.95
N GLY A 22 4.89 0.68 -6.32
CA GLY A 22 4.79 0.73 -4.87
C GLY A 22 3.46 1.31 -4.37
N LEU A 23 3.28 1.28 -3.06
CA LEU A 23 2.14 1.82 -2.33
C LEU A 23 2.62 2.79 -1.23
N TYR A 24 3.59 3.65 -1.56
CA TYR A 24 4.32 4.46 -0.59
C TYR A 24 3.44 5.45 0.17
N GLY A 25 2.53 6.12 -0.51
CA GLY A 25 1.61 7.10 0.08
C GLY A 25 0.27 6.53 0.57
N ALA A 26 0.08 5.19 0.55
CA ALA A 26 -1.23 4.55 0.78
C ALA A 26 -1.84 4.88 2.15
N VAL A 27 -1.04 4.82 3.21
CA VAL A 27 -1.51 5.04 4.60
C VAL A 27 -1.85 6.51 4.82
N GLU A 28 -0.94 7.43 4.45
CA GLU A 28 -1.17 8.87 4.60
C GLU A 28 -2.36 9.34 3.77
N ALA A 29 -2.50 8.84 2.53
CA ALA A 29 -3.67 9.15 1.72
C ALA A 29 -4.97 8.59 2.32
N HIS A 30 -4.93 7.39 2.89
CA HIS A 30 -6.08 6.81 3.59
C HIS A 30 -6.50 7.66 4.79
N LEU A 31 -5.55 8.06 5.64
CA LEU A 31 -5.82 8.91 6.81
C LEU A 31 -6.36 10.28 6.39
N ALA A 32 -5.77 10.91 5.38
CA ALA A 32 -6.29 12.15 4.81
C ALA A 32 -7.70 11.96 4.21
N GLY A 33 -7.95 10.82 3.55
CA GLY A 33 -9.29 10.48 3.05
C GLY A 33 -10.36 10.42 4.14
N LEU A 34 -10.00 9.90 5.32
CA LEU A 34 -10.87 9.89 6.50
C LEU A 34 -11.09 11.31 7.07
N GLU A 35 -10.05 12.12 7.11
CA GLU A 35 -10.09 13.50 7.62
C GLU A 35 -10.95 14.41 6.72
N TYR A 36 -10.75 14.34 5.41
CA TYR A 36 -11.46 15.20 4.44
C TYR A 36 -12.76 14.58 3.90
N GLY A 37 -13.11 13.37 4.31
CA GLY A 37 -14.36 12.70 3.92
C GLY A 37 -14.43 12.29 2.45
N ILE A 38 -13.29 12.01 1.80
CA ILE A 38 -13.19 11.60 0.39
C ILE A 38 -12.65 10.16 0.28
N PRO A 39 -13.30 9.27 -0.50
CA PRO A 39 -12.79 7.94 -0.78
C PRO A 39 -11.43 7.98 -1.50
N VAL A 40 -10.47 7.20 -1.00
CA VAL A 40 -9.15 7.03 -1.63
C VAL A 40 -9.03 5.62 -2.18
N ILE A 41 -8.91 5.52 -3.49
CA ILE A 41 -8.73 4.25 -4.21
C ILE A 41 -7.25 3.88 -4.19
N GLN A 42 -6.95 2.70 -3.66
CA GLN A 42 -5.59 2.16 -3.68
C GLN A 42 -5.26 1.62 -5.07
N GLY A 43 -4.06 1.91 -5.54
CA GLY A 43 -3.58 1.45 -6.83
C GLY A 43 -2.08 1.61 -6.97
N ALA A 44 -1.54 1.15 -8.09
CA ALA A 44 -0.15 1.38 -8.46
C ALA A 44 0.02 1.39 -9.97
N GLN A 45 1.00 2.13 -10.45
CA GLN A 45 1.49 2.03 -11.81
C GLN A 45 2.58 0.96 -11.85
N ILE A 46 2.36 -0.14 -12.56
CA ILE A 46 3.28 -1.29 -12.62
C ILE A 46 4.13 -1.22 -13.87
N THR A 47 5.43 -1.37 -13.72
CA THR A 47 6.39 -1.50 -14.81
C THR A 47 6.43 -2.95 -15.27
N MET A 48 6.11 -3.18 -16.54
CA MET A 48 6.17 -4.51 -17.17
C MET A 48 7.58 -4.81 -17.69
N SER A 49 7.88 -6.09 -17.93
CA SER A 49 9.23 -6.54 -18.37
C SER A 49 9.64 -5.97 -19.73
N ASP A 50 8.69 -5.57 -20.57
CA ASP A 50 8.93 -4.90 -21.86
C ASP A 50 9.03 -3.36 -21.75
N GLY A 51 9.01 -2.81 -20.52
CA GLY A 51 9.02 -1.37 -20.25
C GLY A 51 7.66 -0.69 -20.33
N SER A 52 6.60 -1.41 -20.70
CA SER A 52 5.21 -0.89 -20.66
C SER A 52 4.79 -0.54 -19.25
N LEU A 53 3.85 0.41 -19.12
CA LEU A 53 3.27 0.80 -17.85
C LEU A 53 1.78 0.45 -17.83
N VAL A 54 1.34 -0.21 -16.77
CA VAL A 54 -0.06 -0.55 -16.52
C VAL A 54 -0.48 0.03 -15.18
N LEU A 55 -1.56 0.81 -15.18
CA LEU A 55 -2.17 1.30 -13.97
C LEU A 55 -3.13 0.23 -13.45
N LEU A 56 -2.96 -0.18 -12.18
CA LEU A 56 -3.84 -1.12 -11.51
C LEU A 56 -4.58 -0.42 -10.38
N LEU A 57 -5.91 -0.62 -10.32
CA LEU A 57 -6.78 -0.10 -9.27
C LEU A 57 -7.40 -1.26 -8.50
N VAL A 58 -7.42 -1.14 -7.19
CA VAL A 58 -7.92 -2.16 -6.27
C VAL A 58 -9.43 -2.03 -6.12
N MET A 59 -10.18 -3.10 -6.41
CA MET A 59 -11.63 -3.15 -6.21
C MET A 59 -12.02 -3.66 -4.82
N ASP A 60 -11.31 -4.67 -4.35
CA ASP A 60 -11.60 -5.42 -3.13
C ASP A 60 -10.30 -5.93 -2.46
N ARG A 61 -10.43 -6.60 -1.31
CA ARG A 61 -9.30 -7.14 -0.56
C ARG A 61 -8.45 -8.13 -1.37
N SER A 62 -9.06 -8.94 -2.25
CA SER A 62 -8.30 -9.88 -3.08
C SER A 62 -7.42 -9.13 -4.08
N GLY A 63 -7.96 -8.07 -4.69
CA GLY A 63 -7.20 -7.18 -5.57
C GLY A 63 -6.02 -6.51 -4.87
N TYR A 64 -6.20 -6.06 -3.62
CA TYR A 64 -5.09 -5.52 -2.84
C TYR A 64 -3.99 -6.55 -2.59
N THR A 65 -4.38 -7.78 -2.24
CA THR A 65 -3.42 -8.89 -2.07
C THR A 65 -2.65 -9.17 -3.36
N HIS A 66 -3.35 -9.23 -4.50
CA HIS A 66 -2.74 -9.48 -5.81
C HIS A 66 -1.81 -8.34 -6.23
N LEU A 67 -2.20 -7.09 -5.99
CA LEU A 67 -1.35 -5.93 -6.26
C LEU A 67 -0.05 -5.98 -5.44
N CYS A 68 -0.15 -6.28 -4.13
CA CYS A 68 1.02 -6.45 -3.26
C CYS A 68 1.93 -7.59 -3.75
N GLN A 69 1.37 -8.70 -4.21
CA GLN A 69 2.13 -9.81 -4.77
C GLN A 69 2.86 -9.42 -6.06
N LEU A 70 2.20 -8.71 -6.99
CA LEU A 70 2.80 -8.21 -8.22
C LEU A 70 3.98 -7.29 -7.92
N ILE A 71 3.78 -6.29 -7.05
CA ILE A 71 4.84 -5.37 -6.63
C ILE A 71 6.01 -6.14 -6.00
N SER A 72 5.73 -7.08 -5.10
CA SER A 72 6.75 -7.89 -4.43
C SER A 72 7.55 -8.74 -5.41
N ARG A 73 6.89 -9.44 -6.35
CA ARG A 73 7.56 -10.24 -7.40
C ARG A 73 8.44 -9.35 -8.28
N GLY A 74 7.90 -8.21 -8.74
CA GLY A 74 8.62 -7.27 -9.58
C GLY A 74 9.86 -6.69 -8.90
N ARG A 75 9.78 -6.38 -7.60
CA ARG A 75 10.90 -5.84 -6.82
C ARG A 75 11.94 -6.90 -6.46
N LEU A 76 11.52 -8.11 -6.05
CA LEU A 76 12.44 -9.16 -5.59
C LEU A 76 13.32 -9.73 -6.69
N ARG A 77 12.88 -9.72 -7.96
CA ARG A 77 13.68 -10.20 -9.09
C ARG A 77 14.69 -9.17 -9.62
N ASN A 78 14.59 -7.91 -9.20
CA ASN A 78 15.40 -6.82 -9.72
C ASN A 78 16.30 -6.22 -8.64
N PRO A 79 17.40 -5.55 -9.02
CA PRO A 79 18.18 -4.73 -8.11
C PRO A 79 17.34 -3.64 -7.45
N LYS A 80 17.76 -3.17 -6.27
CA LYS A 80 17.09 -2.10 -5.53
C LYS A 80 16.88 -0.87 -6.43
N GLY A 81 15.65 -0.35 -6.44
CA GLY A 81 15.24 0.80 -7.24
C GLY A 81 14.54 0.41 -8.55
N PHE A 82 14.64 -0.84 -8.99
CA PHE A 82 14.01 -1.34 -10.19
C PHE A 82 12.87 -2.32 -9.89
N SER A 83 11.96 -2.46 -10.85
CA SER A 83 10.85 -3.42 -10.80
C SER A 83 10.49 -3.84 -12.22
N SER A 84 10.10 -5.09 -12.41
CA SER A 84 9.51 -5.57 -13.66
C SER A 84 8.59 -6.76 -13.39
N VAL A 85 7.39 -6.71 -13.97
CA VAL A 85 6.36 -7.75 -13.86
C VAL A 85 6.12 -8.34 -15.26
N GLU A 86 5.98 -9.67 -15.34
CA GLU A 86 5.64 -10.33 -16.58
C GLU A 86 4.13 -10.21 -16.88
N TRP A 87 3.75 -10.12 -18.16
CA TRP A 87 2.36 -10.07 -18.58
C TRP A 87 1.55 -11.26 -18.07
N GLN A 88 2.17 -12.44 -18.02
CA GLN A 88 1.54 -13.64 -17.51
C GLN A 88 1.20 -13.53 -16.02
N GLU A 89 2.10 -12.99 -15.21
CA GLU A 89 1.86 -12.79 -13.77
C GLU A 89 0.71 -11.80 -13.53
N LEU A 90 0.65 -10.73 -14.34
CA LEU A 90 -0.45 -9.77 -14.27
C LEU A 90 -1.79 -10.44 -14.59
N MET A 91 -1.83 -11.33 -15.58
CA MET A 91 -3.06 -12.06 -15.94
C MET A 91 -3.47 -13.07 -14.86
N GLU A 92 -2.51 -13.78 -14.28
CA GLU A 92 -2.75 -14.72 -13.16
C GLU A 92 -3.31 -14.04 -11.92
N LEU A 93 -2.81 -12.84 -11.60
CA LEU A 93 -3.18 -12.06 -10.42
C LEU A 93 -4.22 -10.96 -10.73
N SER A 94 -4.99 -11.11 -11.80
CA SER A 94 -6.00 -10.15 -12.25
C SER A 94 -7.29 -10.05 -11.40
N PRO A 95 -7.74 -11.07 -10.62
CA PRO A 95 -8.98 -10.95 -9.85
C PRO A 95 -8.92 -9.79 -8.84
N GLY A 96 -10.03 -9.06 -8.68
CA GLY A 96 -10.13 -7.92 -7.79
C GLY A 96 -9.40 -6.65 -8.24
N LEU A 97 -8.78 -6.66 -9.43
CA LEU A 97 -8.09 -5.52 -10.02
C LEU A 97 -8.80 -4.99 -11.27
N ILE A 98 -8.74 -3.69 -11.47
CA ILE A 98 -8.99 -3.02 -12.75
C ILE A 98 -7.64 -2.67 -13.35
N ALA A 99 -7.44 -2.94 -14.64
CA ALA A 99 -6.23 -2.60 -15.37
C ALA A 99 -6.52 -1.48 -16.38
N VAL A 100 -5.63 -0.47 -16.40
CA VAL A 100 -5.66 0.62 -17.36
C VAL A 100 -4.31 0.64 -18.09
N LEU A 101 -4.34 0.33 -19.37
CA LEU A 101 -3.17 0.41 -20.24
C LEU A 101 -2.87 1.87 -20.54
N LEU A 102 -1.61 2.27 -20.43
CA LEU A 102 -1.16 3.62 -20.77
C LEU A 102 -0.59 3.65 -22.20
N GLU A 103 -0.50 4.84 -22.78
CA GLU A 103 -0.10 5.02 -24.19
C GLU A 103 1.24 4.35 -24.57
N GLY A 104 2.16 4.20 -23.62
CA GLY A 104 3.46 3.54 -23.83
C GLY A 104 3.41 2.00 -23.91
N SER A 105 2.24 1.36 -23.72
CA SER A 105 2.11 -0.11 -23.65
C SER A 105 1.99 -0.78 -25.03
N GLY A 106 2.92 -0.49 -25.95
CA GLY A 106 2.88 -0.92 -27.35
C GLY A 106 2.86 -2.43 -27.58
N GLN A 107 3.49 -3.22 -26.72
CA GLN A 107 3.60 -4.68 -26.86
C GLN A 107 2.61 -5.47 -25.97
N ALA A 108 1.67 -4.79 -25.30
CA ALA A 108 0.69 -5.44 -24.44
C ALA A 108 -0.14 -6.51 -25.22
N PRO A 109 -0.29 -7.73 -24.68
CA PRO A 109 -1.08 -8.82 -25.31
C PRO A 109 -2.58 -8.58 -25.11
N LEU A 110 -3.18 -7.69 -25.90
CA LEU A 110 -4.53 -7.14 -25.69
C LEU A 110 -5.61 -8.20 -25.55
N ALA A 111 -5.66 -9.18 -26.45
CA ALA A 111 -6.67 -10.24 -26.43
C ALA A 111 -6.59 -11.09 -25.14
N ALA A 112 -5.37 -11.42 -24.70
CA ALA A 112 -5.16 -12.19 -23.47
C ALA A 112 -5.53 -11.34 -22.22
N LEU A 113 -5.17 -10.06 -22.21
CA LEU A 113 -5.55 -9.14 -21.13
C LEU A 113 -7.06 -8.94 -21.05
N ARG A 114 -7.74 -8.80 -22.19
CA ARG A 114 -9.20 -8.71 -22.24
C ARG A 114 -9.86 -9.95 -21.64
N ALA A 115 -9.32 -11.14 -21.93
CA ALA A 115 -9.79 -12.39 -21.33
C ALA A 115 -9.55 -12.46 -19.81
N ALA A 116 -8.39 -11.97 -19.33
CA ALA A 116 -8.05 -11.96 -17.91
C ALA A 116 -8.81 -10.89 -17.10
N PHE A 117 -9.15 -9.76 -17.74
CA PHE A 117 -9.85 -8.63 -17.13
C PHE A 117 -11.24 -8.38 -17.76
N PRO A 118 -12.18 -9.32 -17.75
CA PRO A 118 -13.48 -9.14 -18.40
C PRO A 118 -14.25 -7.96 -17.77
N GLY A 119 -14.53 -6.91 -18.59
CA GLY A 119 -15.17 -5.67 -18.13
C GLY A 119 -14.34 -4.84 -17.13
N ARG A 120 -13.03 -5.09 -17.06
CA ARG A 120 -12.11 -4.45 -16.11
C ARG A 120 -10.80 -3.99 -16.78
N LEU A 121 -10.72 -4.00 -18.10
CA LEU A 121 -9.60 -3.51 -18.90
C LEU A 121 -9.99 -2.23 -19.61
N TYR A 122 -9.16 -1.21 -19.50
CA TYR A 122 -9.35 0.11 -20.10
C TYR A 122 -8.07 0.61 -20.75
N GLY A 123 -8.19 1.58 -21.65
CA GLY A 123 -7.07 2.37 -22.15
C GLY A 123 -7.10 3.77 -21.56
N GLY A 124 -6.05 4.16 -20.86
CA GLY A 124 -5.92 5.49 -20.27
C GLY A 124 -5.42 6.52 -21.28
N ILE A 125 -6.15 7.62 -21.39
CA ILE A 125 -5.78 8.78 -22.21
C ILE A 125 -5.42 9.94 -21.29
N SER A 126 -4.18 10.44 -21.45
CA SER A 126 -3.66 11.60 -20.72
C SER A 126 -3.49 12.76 -21.68
N ARG A 127 -4.00 13.95 -21.31
CA ARG A 127 -3.94 15.16 -22.14
C ARG A 127 -3.37 16.32 -21.33
N HIS A 128 -2.20 16.80 -21.75
CA HIS A 128 -1.49 17.94 -21.12
C HIS A 128 -1.20 19.06 -22.15
N TYR A 129 -1.87 19.03 -23.32
CA TYR A 129 -1.72 20.00 -24.42
C TYR A 129 -0.29 20.05 -24.98
N HIS A 130 0.39 18.89 -25.02
CA HIS A 130 1.69 18.76 -25.66
C HIS A 130 1.51 18.36 -27.14
N HIS A 131 2.26 18.99 -28.04
CA HIS A 131 2.13 18.81 -29.51
C HIS A 131 2.23 17.36 -30.00
N ALA A 132 2.90 16.49 -29.27
CA ALA A 132 3.05 15.06 -29.63
C ALA A 132 1.92 14.16 -29.11
N GLU A 133 0.96 14.68 -28.32
CA GLU A 133 -0.10 13.86 -27.70
C GLU A 133 -1.11 13.38 -28.73
N GLU A 134 -1.62 14.26 -29.57
CA GLU A 134 -2.68 13.93 -30.53
C GLU A 134 -2.35 12.74 -31.45
N PRO A 135 -1.17 12.70 -32.13
CA PRO A 135 -0.81 11.53 -32.95
C PRO A 135 -0.61 10.25 -32.14
N ARG A 136 -0.15 10.35 -30.90
CA ARG A 136 0.01 9.18 -29.99
C ARG A 136 -1.35 8.65 -29.56
N GLU A 137 -2.21 9.54 -29.09
CA GLU A 137 -3.58 9.21 -28.71
C GLU A 137 -4.33 8.54 -29.88
N ALA A 138 -4.26 9.09 -31.07
CA ALA A 138 -4.94 8.53 -32.26
C ALA A 138 -4.49 7.09 -32.56
N ARG A 139 -3.17 6.82 -32.54
CA ARG A 139 -2.66 5.45 -32.72
C ARG A 139 -3.10 4.50 -31.61
N PHE A 140 -3.07 4.98 -30.36
CA PHE A 140 -3.46 4.16 -29.21
C PHE A 140 -4.96 3.84 -29.24
N ARG A 141 -5.82 4.80 -29.54
CA ARG A 141 -7.26 4.62 -29.75
C ARG A 141 -7.56 3.58 -30.84
N HIS A 142 -6.90 3.71 -31.99
CA HIS A 142 -7.08 2.76 -33.10
C HIS A 142 -6.72 1.34 -32.69
N ARG A 143 -5.60 1.16 -31.97
CA ARG A 143 -5.16 -0.16 -31.50
C ARG A 143 -6.14 -0.78 -30.50
N LEU A 144 -6.66 0.00 -29.53
CA LEU A 144 -7.58 -0.52 -28.52
C LEU A 144 -8.98 -0.79 -29.08
N ALA A 145 -9.40 -0.01 -30.07
CA ALA A 145 -10.68 -0.21 -30.75
C ALA A 145 -10.77 -1.58 -31.48
N ALA A 146 -9.64 -2.11 -31.96
CA ALA A 146 -9.58 -3.43 -32.57
C ALA A 146 -9.94 -4.58 -31.62
N GLU A 147 -9.83 -4.35 -30.31
CA GLU A 147 -10.13 -5.33 -29.26
C GLU A 147 -11.32 -4.91 -28.37
N ASP A 148 -12.12 -3.94 -28.81
CA ASP A 148 -13.24 -3.36 -28.05
C ASP A 148 -12.85 -2.92 -26.61
N ILE A 149 -11.64 -2.42 -26.40
CA ILE A 149 -11.18 -1.94 -25.10
C ILE A 149 -11.63 -0.48 -24.91
N PRO A 150 -12.48 -0.18 -23.90
CA PRO A 150 -12.99 1.16 -23.68
C PRO A 150 -11.89 2.11 -23.15
N LEU A 151 -12.03 3.38 -23.47
CA LEU A 151 -11.10 4.43 -23.07
C LEU A 151 -11.54 5.08 -21.75
N LEU A 152 -10.56 5.59 -20.98
CA LEU A 152 -10.70 6.22 -19.69
C LEU A 152 -9.86 7.49 -19.66
N ALA A 153 -10.37 8.57 -19.07
CA ALA A 153 -9.59 9.78 -18.80
C ALA A 153 -8.61 9.51 -17.63
N THR A 154 -7.31 9.70 -17.88
CA THR A 154 -6.24 9.54 -16.88
C THR A 154 -5.35 10.77 -16.89
N PRO A 155 -5.63 11.81 -16.08
CA PRO A 155 -4.92 13.09 -16.17
C PRO A 155 -3.44 13.04 -15.77
N GLU A 156 -2.92 11.91 -15.30
CA GLU A 156 -1.52 11.76 -14.88
C GLU A 156 -1.05 12.89 -13.96
N VAL A 157 -1.69 12.99 -12.80
CA VAL A 157 -1.44 14.07 -11.85
C VAL A 157 -0.12 13.83 -11.11
N LEU A 158 0.77 14.82 -11.10
CA LEU A 158 2.05 14.81 -10.40
C LEU A 158 2.06 15.69 -9.14
N TYR A 159 1.16 16.65 -9.05
CA TYR A 159 1.05 17.59 -7.92
C TYR A 159 -0.39 18.12 -7.78
N HIS A 160 -0.71 18.58 -6.58
CA HIS A 160 -2.07 19.02 -6.25
C HIS A 160 -2.44 20.40 -6.82
N ASP A 161 -1.45 21.26 -7.06
CA ASP A 161 -1.61 22.63 -7.55
C ASP A 161 -0.49 23.00 -8.54
N ALA A 162 -0.81 23.81 -9.55
CA ALA A 162 0.14 24.24 -10.59
C ALA A 162 1.39 24.93 -10.04
N GLY A 163 1.27 25.67 -8.92
CA GLY A 163 2.39 26.30 -8.24
C GLY A 163 3.43 25.32 -7.68
N ARG A 164 3.12 24.03 -7.63
CA ARG A 164 4.06 22.98 -7.16
C ARG A 164 4.94 22.40 -8.27
N LYS A 165 4.71 22.81 -9.54
CA LYS A 165 5.57 22.38 -10.65
C LYS A 165 7.07 22.59 -10.38
N PRO A 166 7.55 23.74 -9.85
CA PRO A 166 8.98 23.92 -9.58
C PRO A 166 9.55 22.87 -8.60
N VAL A 167 8.75 22.42 -7.64
CA VAL A 167 9.18 21.36 -6.71
C VAL A 167 9.31 20.03 -7.45
N GLN A 168 8.36 19.70 -8.33
CA GLN A 168 8.42 18.50 -9.18
C GLN A 168 9.64 18.54 -10.10
N ASP A 169 9.96 19.70 -10.68
CA ASP A 169 11.13 19.88 -11.55
C ASP A 169 12.43 19.60 -10.77
N VAL A 170 12.56 20.12 -9.54
CA VAL A 170 13.71 19.84 -8.66
C VAL A 170 13.80 18.35 -8.31
N LEU A 171 12.67 17.70 -7.96
CA LEU A 171 12.65 16.26 -7.67
C LEU A 171 13.04 15.43 -8.89
N THR A 172 12.65 15.86 -10.09
CA THR A 172 13.06 15.24 -11.35
C THR A 172 14.57 15.36 -11.57
N CYS A 173 15.16 16.53 -11.29
CA CYS A 173 16.61 16.74 -11.37
C CYS A 173 17.36 15.86 -10.37
N ILE A 174 16.91 15.78 -9.12
CA ILE A 174 17.50 14.91 -8.09
C ILE A 174 17.48 13.44 -8.54
N ARG A 175 16.33 12.97 -9.04
CA ARG A 175 16.18 11.58 -9.54
C ARG A 175 17.17 11.26 -10.67
N ASN A 176 17.42 12.20 -11.57
CA ASN A 176 18.24 12.01 -12.76
C ASN A 176 19.67 12.48 -12.57
N HIS A 177 20.06 12.91 -11.36
CA HIS A 177 21.40 13.43 -11.05
C HIS A 177 21.84 14.57 -12.00
N THR A 178 20.92 15.51 -12.26
CA THR A 178 21.13 16.66 -13.17
C THR A 178 20.72 17.98 -12.51
N THR A 179 20.95 19.09 -13.18
CA THR A 179 20.52 20.43 -12.76
C THR A 179 19.30 20.90 -13.56
N LEU A 180 18.62 21.96 -13.10
CA LEU A 180 17.48 22.53 -13.82
C LEU A 180 17.88 23.01 -15.23
N ASP A 181 19.06 23.58 -15.37
CA ASP A 181 19.56 24.12 -16.64
C ASP A 181 19.89 23.00 -17.65
N GLU A 182 20.25 21.82 -17.17
CA GLU A 182 20.65 20.67 -18.00
C GLU A 182 19.52 19.65 -18.22
N ALA A 183 18.45 19.72 -17.43
CA ALA A 183 17.36 18.73 -17.44
C ALA A 183 16.59 18.70 -18.78
N GLY A 184 16.45 19.82 -19.46
CA GLY A 184 15.83 19.91 -20.78
C GLY A 184 14.45 19.23 -20.84
N THR A 185 14.30 18.25 -21.74
CA THR A 185 13.07 17.50 -21.96
C THR A 185 12.72 16.49 -20.86
N MET A 186 13.55 16.34 -19.82
CA MET A 186 13.21 15.54 -18.65
C MET A 186 12.14 16.21 -17.78
N LEU A 187 12.01 17.54 -17.88
CA LEU A 187 10.99 18.31 -17.17
C LEU A 187 9.68 18.28 -17.94
N THR A 188 8.57 18.37 -17.19
CA THR A 188 7.24 18.51 -17.82
C THR A 188 7.15 19.84 -18.58
N PRO A 189 6.58 19.85 -19.80
CA PRO A 189 6.58 21.04 -20.64
C PRO A 189 5.70 22.18 -20.11
N ASN A 190 4.76 21.89 -19.25
CA ASN A 190 3.80 22.82 -18.68
C ASN A 190 3.33 22.36 -17.31
N ASP A 191 2.37 23.04 -16.71
CA ASP A 191 1.79 22.79 -15.39
C ASP A 191 0.45 22.02 -15.40
N TYR A 192 0.03 21.53 -16.56
CA TYR A 192 -1.21 20.75 -16.72
C TYR A 192 -1.18 19.37 -16.05
N PHE A 193 -0.09 18.98 -15.41
CA PHE A 193 0.04 17.81 -14.52
C PHE A 193 -0.48 18.09 -13.10
N ALA A 194 -1.02 19.27 -12.83
CA ALA A 194 -1.78 19.57 -11.63
C ALA A 194 -3.13 18.82 -11.61
N LEU A 195 -3.66 18.55 -10.41
CA LEU A 195 -4.99 18.00 -10.25
C LEU A 195 -6.04 18.93 -10.85
N PRO A 196 -6.74 18.54 -11.94
CA PRO A 196 -7.67 19.43 -12.62
C PRO A 196 -8.97 19.58 -11.82
N ALA A 197 -9.57 20.76 -11.84
CA ALA A 197 -10.94 20.94 -11.41
C ALA A 197 -11.91 20.19 -12.37
N PRO A 198 -13.12 19.76 -11.90
CA PRO A 198 -14.08 19.05 -12.74
C PRO A 198 -14.42 19.76 -14.04
N ALA A 199 -14.55 21.09 -14.01
CA ALA A 199 -14.82 21.89 -15.22
C ALA A 199 -13.66 21.87 -16.22
N ASP A 200 -12.41 21.91 -15.73
CA ASP A 200 -11.21 21.83 -16.57
C ASP A 200 -11.06 20.44 -17.19
N ALA A 201 -11.33 19.39 -16.41
CA ALA A 201 -11.38 18.01 -16.92
C ALA A 201 -12.48 17.86 -17.99
N ALA A 202 -13.69 18.39 -17.75
CA ALA A 202 -14.78 18.35 -18.72
C ALA A 202 -14.41 19.08 -20.04
N ASN A 203 -13.77 20.23 -19.96
CA ASN A 203 -13.27 20.94 -21.13
C ASN A 203 -12.18 20.17 -21.87
N ARG A 204 -11.25 19.55 -21.13
CA ARG A 204 -10.11 18.77 -21.68
C ARG A 204 -10.55 17.53 -22.45
N TYR A 205 -11.68 16.93 -22.06
CA TYR A 205 -12.25 15.72 -22.67
C TYR A 205 -13.63 15.98 -23.31
N ALA A 206 -13.91 17.21 -23.73
CA ALA A 206 -15.22 17.61 -24.29
C ALA A 206 -15.63 16.81 -25.53
N ASP A 207 -14.66 16.35 -26.34
CA ASP A 207 -14.87 15.49 -27.49
C ASP A 207 -15.20 14.02 -27.13
N ALA A 208 -14.96 13.62 -25.88
CA ALA A 208 -15.13 12.23 -25.43
C ALA A 208 -15.61 12.18 -23.95
N PRO A 209 -16.78 12.72 -23.61
CA PRO A 209 -17.27 12.81 -22.23
C PRO A 209 -17.44 11.44 -21.54
N ASP A 210 -17.65 10.39 -22.32
CA ASP A 210 -17.72 8.99 -21.84
C ASP A 210 -16.45 8.56 -21.10
N MET A 211 -15.28 9.12 -21.43
CA MET A 211 -14.05 8.79 -20.74
C MET A 211 -14.07 9.29 -19.28
N LEU A 212 -14.69 10.44 -19.03
CA LEU A 212 -14.85 10.96 -17.68
C LEU A 212 -15.94 10.21 -16.92
N SER A 213 -17.09 9.94 -17.53
CA SER A 213 -18.16 9.20 -16.84
C SER A 213 -17.71 7.80 -16.39
N ARG A 214 -16.82 7.15 -17.16
CA ARG A 214 -16.21 5.86 -16.75
C ARG A 214 -15.31 5.97 -15.52
N THR A 215 -14.71 7.12 -15.23
CA THR A 215 -13.93 7.30 -13.99
C THR A 215 -14.81 7.17 -12.76
N GLU A 216 -16.02 7.72 -12.81
CA GLU A 216 -16.99 7.60 -11.74
C GLU A 216 -17.49 6.15 -11.57
N ASP A 217 -17.72 5.43 -12.68
CA ASP A 217 -18.10 4.01 -12.66
C ASP A 217 -17.01 3.17 -12.00
N ILE A 218 -15.75 3.44 -12.31
CA ILE A 218 -14.59 2.78 -11.68
C ILE A 218 -14.54 3.11 -10.19
N ALA A 219 -14.70 4.38 -9.83
CA ALA A 219 -14.70 4.80 -8.43
C ALA A 219 -15.76 4.06 -7.60
N ARG A 220 -16.97 3.88 -8.14
CA ARG A 220 -18.04 3.11 -7.48
C ARG A 220 -17.73 1.62 -7.32
N ARG A 221 -16.86 1.04 -8.14
CA ARG A 221 -16.44 -0.36 -8.10
C ARG A 221 -15.28 -0.61 -7.15
N CYS A 222 -14.43 0.38 -6.92
CA CYS A 222 -13.27 0.30 -6.03
C CYS A 222 -13.72 0.61 -4.59
N ARG A 223 -14.06 -0.43 -3.83
CA ARG A 223 -14.64 -0.29 -2.47
C ARG A 223 -13.67 -0.66 -1.36
N PHE A 224 -12.52 -1.19 -1.69
CA PHE A 224 -11.51 -1.61 -0.73
C PHE A 224 -11.03 -0.43 0.12
N THR A 225 -10.88 -0.65 1.40
CA THR A 225 -10.28 0.30 2.34
C THR A 225 -9.21 -0.38 3.19
N LEU A 226 -8.15 0.34 3.56
CA LEU A 226 -7.10 -0.19 4.43
C LEU A 226 -7.61 -0.63 5.81
N ARG A 227 -8.81 -0.18 6.23
CA ARG A 227 -9.46 -0.68 7.44
C ARG A 227 -9.83 -2.17 7.39
N GLU A 228 -9.93 -2.76 6.20
CA GLU A 228 -10.20 -4.20 6.03
C GLU A 228 -8.96 -5.06 6.30
N ILE A 229 -7.77 -4.44 6.44
CA ILE A 229 -6.54 -5.14 6.76
C ILE A 229 -6.43 -5.28 8.26
N GLU A 230 -6.89 -6.41 8.77
CA GLU A 230 -6.60 -6.85 10.13
C GLU A 230 -5.32 -7.68 10.09
N TYR A 231 -4.29 -7.22 10.79
CA TYR A 231 -3.10 -8.02 11.01
C TYR A 231 -3.43 -9.07 12.07
N ARG A 232 -3.50 -10.33 11.66
CA ARG A 232 -3.55 -11.46 12.60
C ARG A 232 -2.14 -11.99 12.73
N TYR A 233 -1.62 -11.92 13.94
CA TYR A 233 -0.38 -12.62 14.24
C TYR A 233 -0.57 -14.12 13.98
N PRO A 234 0.44 -14.84 13.45
CA PRO A 234 0.36 -16.27 13.30
C PRO A 234 -0.09 -16.85 14.64
N SER A 235 -1.21 -17.57 14.63
CA SER A 235 -1.61 -18.37 15.77
C SER A 235 -0.69 -19.59 15.79
N GLU A 236 0.30 -19.56 16.64
CA GLU A 236 1.20 -20.67 16.86
C GLU A 236 0.42 -21.92 17.33
N SER A 237 1.06 -23.06 17.34
CA SER A 237 0.46 -24.31 17.81
C SER A 237 0.12 -24.21 19.30
N LEU A 238 -1.08 -23.71 19.57
CA LEU A 238 -1.59 -23.61 20.94
C LEU A 238 -1.90 -25.01 21.48
N PRO A 239 -1.64 -25.27 22.76
CA PRO A 239 -2.12 -26.48 23.41
C PRO A 239 -3.64 -26.59 23.30
N THR A 240 -4.14 -27.82 23.15
CA THR A 240 -5.59 -28.09 23.02
C THR A 240 -6.36 -27.51 24.20
N GLY A 241 -7.35 -26.66 23.89
CA GLY A 241 -8.23 -26.07 24.90
C GLY A 241 -7.81 -24.69 25.39
N TYR A 242 -6.75 -24.10 24.84
CA TYR A 242 -6.33 -22.73 25.17
C TYR A 242 -6.56 -21.77 24.01
N THR A 243 -6.99 -20.55 24.31
CA THR A 243 -6.85 -19.37 23.46
C THR A 243 -5.44 -18.77 23.61
N SER A 244 -5.02 -17.91 22.67
CA SER A 244 -3.71 -17.22 22.77
C SER A 244 -3.57 -16.43 24.08
N SER A 245 -4.61 -15.74 24.51
CA SER A 245 -4.61 -14.97 25.75
C SER A 245 -4.53 -15.83 27.01
N GLU A 246 -5.27 -16.95 27.04
CA GLU A 246 -5.21 -17.89 28.16
C GLU A 246 -3.86 -18.58 28.27
N TRP A 247 -3.28 -18.98 27.13
CA TRP A 247 -1.97 -19.59 27.09
C TRP A 247 -0.87 -18.61 27.50
N LEU A 248 -0.92 -17.37 26.98
CA LEU A 248 -0.01 -16.31 27.40
C LEU A 248 -0.07 -16.06 28.89
N ARG A 249 -1.27 -15.93 29.45
CA ARG A 249 -1.50 -15.76 30.89
C ARG A 249 -0.89 -16.92 31.68
N HIS A 250 -1.14 -18.14 31.25
CA HIS A 250 -0.59 -19.35 31.89
C HIS A 250 0.93 -19.30 31.96
N LEU A 251 1.61 -19.09 30.82
CA LEU A 251 3.07 -18.99 30.73
C LEU A 251 3.64 -17.83 31.54
N THR A 252 2.97 -16.67 31.52
CA THR A 252 3.39 -15.50 32.29
C THR A 252 3.35 -15.79 33.80
N MET A 253 2.28 -16.40 34.29
CA MET A 253 2.13 -16.72 35.71
C MET A 253 3.09 -17.83 36.15
N GLU A 254 3.37 -18.81 35.28
CA GLU A 254 4.42 -19.83 35.52
C GLU A 254 5.80 -19.17 35.61
N GLY A 255 6.11 -18.26 34.67
CA GLY A 255 7.36 -17.50 34.67
C GLY A 255 7.49 -16.58 35.88
N ALA A 256 6.42 -15.93 36.30
CA ALA A 256 6.39 -15.10 37.51
C ALA A 256 6.71 -15.93 38.75
N ARG A 257 6.13 -17.11 38.92
CA ARG A 257 6.48 -18.02 40.05
C ARG A 257 7.97 -18.40 40.04
N LYS A 258 8.55 -18.64 38.85
CA LYS A 258 9.99 -18.93 38.74
C LYS A 258 10.86 -17.72 39.12
N ARG A 259 10.51 -16.48 38.61
CA ARG A 259 11.27 -15.26 38.87
C ARG A 259 11.20 -14.80 40.32
N TYR A 260 10.04 -14.92 40.98
CA TYR A 260 9.80 -14.48 42.36
C TYR A 260 9.82 -15.65 43.38
N ARG A 261 10.41 -16.79 43.02
CA ARG A 261 10.62 -17.94 43.92
C ARG A 261 9.34 -18.45 44.61
N GLY A 262 8.23 -18.36 43.92
CA GLY A 262 6.94 -18.83 44.40
C GLY A 262 6.06 -17.77 45.08
N ASP A 263 6.63 -16.67 45.54
CA ASP A 263 5.89 -15.56 46.19
C ASP A 263 5.90 -14.32 45.31
N ILE A 264 4.82 -14.12 44.55
CA ILE A 264 4.69 -12.98 43.62
C ILE A 264 4.24 -11.75 44.41
N PRO A 265 5.05 -10.67 44.44
CA PRO A 265 4.67 -9.44 45.15
C PRO A 265 3.33 -8.87 44.64
N PRO A 266 2.48 -8.29 45.48
CA PRO A 266 1.15 -7.80 45.09
C PRO A 266 1.17 -6.69 44.05
N ASP A 267 2.20 -5.86 44.02
CA ASP A 267 2.42 -4.81 43.03
C ASP A 267 2.76 -5.41 41.65
N VAL A 268 3.63 -6.41 41.62
CA VAL A 268 3.95 -7.18 40.40
C VAL A 268 2.69 -7.88 39.87
N ALA A 269 1.92 -8.53 40.75
CA ALA A 269 0.69 -9.21 40.34
C ALA A 269 -0.30 -8.25 39.68
N ARG A 270 -0.50 -7.05 40.25
CA ARG A 270 -1.37 -6.01 39.65
C ARG A 270 -0.85 -5.52 38.30
N GLN A 271 0.47 -5.33 38.17
CA GLN A 271 1.07 -4.91 36.92
C GLN A 271 0.90 -5.98 35.82
N LEU A 272 1.14 -7.25 36.15
CA LEU A 272 0.95 -8.36 35.20
C LEU A 272 -0.49 -8.46 34.72
N GLU A 273 -1.49 -8.34 35.63
CA GLU A 273 -2.90 -8.35 35.22
C GLU A 273 -3.20 -7.19 34.27
N ARG A 274 -2.78 -5.98 34.59
CA ARG A 274 -2.97 -4.80 33.75
C ARG A 274 -2.37 -4.97 32.35
N GLU A 275 -1.13 -5.47 32.27
CA GLU A 275 -0.47 -5.68 30.99
C GLU A 275 -1.16 -6.78 30.18
N LEU A 276 -1.54 -7.89 30.80
CA LEU A 276 -2.25 -9.00 30.14
C LEU A 276 -3.64 -8.55 29.62
N ASP A 277 -4.35 -7.69 30.36
CA ASP A 277 -5.63 -7.15 29.91
C ASP A 277 -5.46 -6.27 28.67
N ILE A 278 -4.44 -5.38 28.64
CA ILE A 278 -4.12 -4.55 27.47
C ILE A 278 -3.73 -5.43 26.27
N ILE A 279 -2.90 -6.45 26.49
CA ILE A 279 -2.49 -7.38 25.42
C ILE A 279 -3.69 -8.11 24.85
N HIS A 280 -4.65 -8.48 25.71
CA HIS A 280 -5.90 -9.13 25.30
C HIS A 280 -6.81 -8.17 24.50
N GLU A 281 -7.05 -6.96 24.98
CA GLU A 281 -7.85 -5.95 24.29
C GLU A 281 -7.33 -5.61 22.90
N LEU A 282 -6.01 -5.60 22.74
CA LEU A 282 -5.34 -5.30 21.47
C LEU A 282 -5.11 -6.54 20.58
N ASP A 283 -5.52 -7.74 21.03
CA ASP A 283 -5.28 -9.02 20.33
C ASP A 283 -3.80 -9.30 19.99
N TYR A 284 -2.88 -8.88 20.89
CA TYR A 284 -1.43 -9.09 20.72
C TYR A 284 -0.90 -10.39 21.35
N GLY A 285 -1.76 -11.26 21.87
CA GLY A 285 -1.36 -12.52 22.51
C GLY A 285 -0.43 -13.36 21.65
N GLY A 286 -0.74 -13.55 20.36
CA GLY A 286 0.05 -14.29 19.42
C GLY A 286 1.47 -13.72 19.21
N TYR A 287 1.63 -12.38 19.25
CA TYR A 287 2.93 -11.74 19.15
C TYR A 287 3.85 -12.11 20.34
N PHE A 288 3.33 -12.00 21.55
CA PHE A 288 4.09 -12.35 22.76
C PHE A 288 4.45 -13.84 22.80
N LEU A 289 3.54 -14.71 22.35
CA LEU A 289 3.79 -16.15 22.25
C LEU A 289 4.88 -16.48 21.24
N THR A 290 4.85 -15.84 20.06
CA THR A 290 5.92 -15.99 19.04
C THR A 290 7.28 -15.57 19.61
N MET A 291 7.35 -14.44 20.31
CA MET A 291 8.59 -13.97 20.94
C MET A 291 9.07 -14.93 22.03
N TRP A 292 8.15 -15.47 22.83
CA TRP A 292 8.47 -16.48 23.84
C TRP A 292 9.02 -17.76 23.21
N GLU A 293 8.41 -18.26 22.14
CA GLU A 293 8.89 -19.47 21.42
C GLU A 293 10.31 -19.27 20.86
N ILE A 294 10.59 -18.10 20.27
CA ILE A 294 11.95 -17.76 19.80
C ILE A 294 12.95 -17.79 20.96
N VAL A 295 12.62 -17.18 22.09
CA VAL A 295 13.48 -17.14 23.27
C VAL A 295 13.67 -18.54 23.86
N GLU A 296 12.62 -19.36 23.91
CA GLU A 296 12.68 -20.73 24.40
C GLU A 296 13.52 -21.64 23.49
N TYR A 297 13.37 -21.47 22.16
CA TYR A 297 14.25 -22.15 21.20
C TYR A 297 15.71 -21.75 21.38
N CYS A 298 16.01 -20.46 21.55
CA CYS A 298 17.36 -19.96 21.80
C CYS A 298 17.94 -20.60 23.10
N ARG A 299 17.13 -20.65 24.15
CA ARG A 299 17.55 -21.24 25.44
C ARG A 299 17.84 -22.71 25.33
N GLN A 300 17.01 -23.48 24.61
CA GLN A 300 17.21 -24.92 24.41
C GLN A 300 18.45 -25.23 23.55
N ASN A 301 18.85 -24.31 22.68
CA ASN A 301 20.01 -24.45 21.80
C ASN A 301 21.24 -23.66 22.27
N GLU A 302 21.25 -23.16 23.53
CA GLU A 302 22.35 -22.37 24.12
C GLU A 302 22.73 -21.13 23.33
N ILE A 303 21.74 -20.51 22.60
CA ILE A 303 21.92 -19.28 21.87
C ILE A 303 21.60 -18.10 22.79
N LEU A 304 22.56 -17.19 22.96
CA LEU A 304 22.33 -15.97 23.72
C LEU A 304 21.35 -15.05 23.00
N CYS A 305 20.25 -14.72 23.67
CA CYS A 305 19.27 -13.75 23.17
C CYS A 305 18.71 -12.93 24.33
N GLN A 306 18.30 -11.71 24.04
CA GLN A 306 17.66 -10.81 25.00
C GLN A 306 16.79 -9.79 24.29
N GLY A 307 15.57 -9.55 24.80
CA GLY A 307 14.73 -8.43 24.43
C GLY A 307 15.35 -7.10 24.88
N ARG A 308 15.13 -6.05 24.10
CA ARG A 308 15.61 -4.69 24.35
C ARG A 308 14.55 -3.65 24.00
N GLY A 309 14.86 -2.39 24.28
CA GLY A 309 13.93 -1.28 24.04
C GLY A 309 12.72 -1.35 24.98
N SER A 310 11.52 -1.06 24.50
CA SER A 310 10.29 -1.04 25.29
C SER A 310 9.95 -2.37 25.96
N ALA A 311 10.43 -3.50 25.44
CA ALA A 311 10.26 -4.80 26.07
C ALA A 311 10.86 -4.86 27.48
N ALA A 312 11.90 -4.05 27.77
CA ALA A 312 12.50 -3.97 29.10
C ALA A 312 11.56 -3.38 30.15
N ASN A 313 10.53 -2.63 29.75
CA ASN A 313 9.54 -2.01 30.62
C ASN A 313 8.32 -2.92 30.88
N SER A 314 8.28 -4.12 30.29
CA SER A 314 7.15 -5.05 30.42
C SER A 314 7.44 -6.14 31.47
N SER A 315 6.59 -6.23 32.47
CA SER A 315 6.61 -7.30 33.48
C SER A 315 6.25 -8.67 32.85
N VAL A 316 5.38 -8.67 31.84
CA VAL A 316 5.06 -9.89 31.07
C VAL A 316 6.30 -10.38 30.34
N CYS A 317 7.03 -9.50 29.63
CA CYS A 317 8.29 -9.87 28.95
C CYS A 317 9.36 -10.38 29.94
N TYR A 318 9.45 -9.80 31.12
CA TYR A 318 10.35 -10.29 32.17
C TYR A 318 9.99 -11.67 32.66
N CYS A 319 8.71 -11.92 32.94
CA CYS A 319 8.22 -13.22 33.39
C CYS A 319 8.38 -14.31 32.31
N LEU A 320 8.15 -14.00 31.07
CA LEU A 320 8.36 -14.91 29.93
C LEU A 320 9.84 -15.18 29.64
N GLY A 321 10.76 -14.45 30.29
CA GLY A 321 12.20 -14.59 30.07
C GLY A 321 12.69 -13.91 28.77
N ILE A 322 11.86 -13.10 28.12
CA ILE A 322 12.23 -12.29 26.94
C ILE A 322 13.25 -11.22 27.34
N THR A 323 13.09 -10.63 28.55
CA THR A 323 14.03 -9.67 29.11
C THR A 323 14.61 -10.16 30.44
N ALA A 324 15.79 -9.64 30.80
CA ALA A 324 16.46 -9.93 32.05
C ALA A 324 16.23 -8.85 33.12
N VAL A 325 15.60 -7.73 32.77
CA VAL A 325 15.38 -6.59 33.65
C VAL A 325 14.00 -6.69 34.27
N ASP A 326 13.93 -6.58 35.61
CA ASP A 326 12.68 -6.50 36.36
C ASP A 326 12.18 -5.04 36.37
N PRO A 327 11.13 -4.68 35.63
CA PRO A 327 10.70 -3.29 35.49
C PRO A 327 10.09 -2.73 36.79
N VAL A 328 9.44 -3.58 37.61
CA VAL A 328 8.84 -3.12 38.86
C VAL A 328 9.93 -2.80 39.89
N ARG A 329 10.97 -3.63 39.99
CA ARG A 329 12.11 -3.39 40.88
C ARG A 329 12.95 -2.18 40.44
N MET A 330 13.01 -1.90 39.15
CA MET A 330 13.80 -0.81 38.58
C MET A 330 13.01 0.48 38.45
N ASP A 331 11.73 0.49 38.80
CA ASP A 331 10.82 1.64 38.70
C ASP A 331 10.78 2.23 37.26
N LEU A 332 10.58 1.35 36.27
CA LEU A 332 10.57 1.66 34.83
C LEU A 332 9.14 1.81 34.28
#